data_f44326bfac0c420d491a8591fc4e4997
#
_entry.id   f44326bfac0c420d491a8591fc4e4997
#
_cell.length_a   1.000
_cell.length_b   1.000
_cell.length_c   1.000
_cell.angle_alpha   90.00
_cell.angle_beta   90.00
_cell.angle_gamma   90.00
#
_symmetry.space_group_name_H-M   'P 1'
#
loop_
_entity.id
_entity.type
_entity.pdbx_description
1 polymer ?
#
loop_
_entity_poly.entity_id
_entity_poly.type
_entity_poly.pdbx_seq_one_letter_code
_entity_poly.pdbx_strand_id
1 'polypeptide(L)'
;MGHLLKTELPELPAPNVVCQRRAGDGFTLIELLVAVAVVALIAVFGIPSFRTFVINNQIKAGTSDFAATLSFARSNAIARATTVIVCASSSGNTCPAGSAWADGWLVFVDANNNGQPDNGEELQVHGPLDSNYSLAEEASNARISFSSLGGADQSTFTLCGPSGATKGSTVSVTTTGRTRADVQDLSDTDCDTP
;
A
#
# COMPACT_ATOMS: atom_id res chain seq x y z
N MET A 1 -39.56 -22.19 87.97
CA MET A 1 -38.09 -22.07 88.21
C MET A 1 -37.40 -22.30 86.86
N GLY A 2 -37.09 -21.32 86.12
CA GLY A 2 -36.39 -21.44 84.83
C GLY A 2 -35.41 -20.24 84.71
N HIS A 3 -34.16 -20.52 85.04
CA HIS A 3 -33.06 -19.53 84.80
C HIS A 3 -32.69 -19.53 83.33
N LEU A 4 -33.00 -18.44 82.64
CA LEU A 4 -32.47 -18.18 81.30
C LEU A 4 -31.07 -17.59 81.47
N LEU A 5 -30.08 -18.41 81.09
CA LEU A 5 -28.68 -17.95 80.92
C LEU A 5 -28.59 -17.01 79.68
N LYS A 6 -28.40 -15.73 79.94
CA LYS A 6 -28.15 -14.72 78.92
C LYS A 6 -26.67 -14.82 78.58
N THR A 7 -26.36 -15.45 77.44
CA THR A 7 -24.98 -15.51 76.88
C THR A 7 -24.68 -14.18 76.22
N GLU A 8 -23.85 -13.36 76.85
CA GLU A 8 -23.32 -12.15 76.25
C GLU A 8 -22.19 -12.55 75.28
N LEU A 9 -22.39 -12.23 74.01
CA LEU A 9 -21.36 -12.36 72.97
C LEU A 9 -20.39 -11.20 73.06
N PRO A 10 -19.08 -11.41 73.08
CA PRO A 10 -18.12 -10.32 73.09
C PRO A 10 -18.17 -9.58 71.74
N GLU A 11 -18.36 -8.28 71.81
CA GLU A 11 -18.26 -7.36 70.68
C GLU A 11 -16.79 -7.33 70.17
N LEU A 12 -16.60 -7.81 68.93
CA LEU A 12 -15.32 -7.70 68.23
C LEU A 12 -15.08 -6.23 67.81
N PRO A 13 -13.93 -5.62 68.11
CA PRO A 13 -13.65 -4.27 67.69
C PRO A 13 -13.62 -4.20 66.17
N ALA A 14 -14.34 -3.21 65.60
CA ALA A 14 -14.39 -2.95 64.19
C ALA A 14 -12.98 -2.63 63.67
N PRO A 15 -12.54 -3.23 62.51
CA PRO A 15 -11.26 -2.91 61.95
C PRO A 15 -11.22 -1.44 61.49
N ASN A 16 -10.27 -0.69 62.04
CA ASN A 16 -9.97 0.67 61.58
C ASN A 16 -9.37 0.60 60.17
N VAL A 17 -10.20 0.70 59.14
CA VAL A 17 -9.75 0.87 57.77
C VAL A 17 -9.22 2.29 57.61
N VAL A 18 -7.94 2.49 57.80
CA VAL A 18 -7.26 3.73 57.46
C VAL A 18 -7.14 3.81 55.94
N CYS A 19 -8.08 4.53 55.30
CA CYS A 19 -7.93 4.91 53.90
C CYS A 19 -6.72 5.86 53.80
N GLN A 20 -5.54 5.33 53.52
CA GLN A 20 -4.41 6.14 53.11
C GLN A 20 -4.74 6.77 51.77
N ARG A 21 -5.16 8.03 51.76
CA ARG A 21 -5.15 8.86 50.54
C ARG A 21 -3.71 8.95 50.10
N ARG A 22 -3.36 8.24 49.05
CA ARG A 22 -2.14 8.53 48.30
C ARG A 22 -2.28 9.95 47.80
N ALA A 23 -1.46 10.85 48.35
CA ALA A 23 -1.26 12.16 47.78
C ALA A 23 -0.82 11.95 46.35
N GLY A 24 -1.61 12.37 45.37
CA GLY A 24 -1.19 12.35 43.97
C GLY A 24 -0.03 13.34 43.85
N ASP A 25 1.16 12.84 43.60
CA ASP A 25 2.31 13.68 43.30
C ASP A 25 2.00 14.45 42.02
N GLY A 26 1.82 15.75 42.14
CA GLY A 26 1.61 16.65 41.01
C GLY A 26 2.93 16.79 40.21
N PHE A 27 2.85 16.88 38.90
CA PHE A 27 4.01 17.14 38.06
C PHE A 27 4.60 18.54 38.37
N THR A 28 5.93 18.61 38.43
CA THR A 28 6.61 19.89 38.55
C THR A 28 6.65 20.61 37.20
N LEU A 29 6.70 21.94 37.22
CA LEU A 29 6.79 22.75 36.00
C LEU A 29 8.04 22.39 35.18
N ILE A 30 9.15 22.10 35.83
CA ILE A 30 10.40 21.69 35.17
C ILE A 30 10.27 20.32 34.47
N GLU A 31 9.55 19.38 35.08
CA GLU A 31 9.33 18.06 34.50
C GLU A 31 8.47 18.16 33.22
N LEU A 32 7.46 19.03 33.23
CA LEU A 32 6.66 19.29 32.04
C LEU A 32 7.48 19.96 30.93
N LEU A 33 8.35 20.93 31.27
CA LEU A 33 9.25 21.58 30.33
C LEU A 33 10.21 20.56 29.68
N VAL A 34 10.82 19.69 30.48
CA VAL A 34 11.72 18.65 29.97
C VAL A 34 10.97 17.66 29.09
N ALA A 35 9.78 17.22 29.50
CA ALA A 35 8.95 16.32 28.70
C ALA A 35 8.59 16.91 27.33
N VAL A 36 8.16 18.16 27.27
CA VAL A 36 7.85 18.86 26.02
C VAL A 36 9.09 19.03 25.15
N ALA A 37 10.25 19.36 25.73
CA ALA A 37 11.50 19.48 24.99
C ALA A 37 11.92 18.14 24.35
N VAL A 38 11.80 17.04 25.09
CA VAL A 38 12.11 15.68 24.55
C VAL A 38 11.13 15.32 23.44
N VAL A 39 9.83 15.55 23.61
CA VAL A 39 8.82 15.28 22.57
C VAL A 39 9.09 16.11 21.30
N ALA A 40 9.47 17.40 21.47
CA ALA A 40 9.81 18.26 20.34
C ALA A 40 11.03 17.72 19.55
N LEU A 41 12.09 17.27 20.25
CA LEU A 41 13.25 16.66 19.62
C LEU A 41 12.89 15.39 18.84
N ILE A 42 12.10 14.50 19.45
CA ILE A 42 11.65 13.27 18.77
C ILE A 42 10.80 13.61 17.55
N ALA A 43 9.93 14.61 17.62
CA ALA A 43 9.07 15.02 16.50
C ALA A 43 9.88 15.56 15.32
N VAL A 44 10.93 16.34 15.55
CA VAL A 44 11.78 16.92 14.49
C VAL A 44 12.48 15.84 13.64
N PHE A 45 12.95 14.76 14.25
CA PHE A 45 13.67 13.69 13.57
C PHE A 45 12.75 12.52 13.16
N GLY A 46 11.73 12.23 13.95
CA GLY A 46 10.84 11.09 13.75
C GLY A 46 9.87 11.26 12.59
N ILE A 47 9.26 12.45 12.46
CA ILE A 47 8.23 12.71 11.44
C ILE A 47 8.78 12.56 10.01
N PRO A 48 9.91 13.18 9.63
CA PRO A 48 10.42 13.05 8.26
C PRO A 48 10.83 11.59 7.93
N SER A 49 11.46 10.90 8.87
CA SER A 49 11.84 9.50 8.69
C SER A 49 10.62 8.59 8.48
N PHE A 50 9.55 8.80 9.25
CA PHE A 50 8.31 8.06 9.12
C PHE A 50 7.62 8.28 7.77
N ARG A 51 7.60 9.53 7.28
CA ARG A 51 7.04 9.84 5.94
C ARG A 51 7.78 9.08 4.84
N THR A 52 9.11 9.11 4.83
CA THR A 52 9.92 8.36 3.86
C THR A 52 9.65 6.87 3.92
N PHE A 53 9.51 6.31 5.13
CA PHE A 53 9.15 4.91 5.31
C PHE A 53 7.79 4.56 4.68
N VAL A 54 6.76 5.39 4.92
CA VAL A 54 5.42 5.18 4.35
C VAL A 54 5.46 5.24 2.83
N ILE A 55 6.10 6.27 2.25
CA ILE A 55 6.24 6.42 0.79
C ILE A 55 6.93 5.19 0.17
N ASN A 56 8.04 4.75 0.74
CA ASN A 56 8.77 3.59 0.25
C ASN A 56 7.93 2.29 0.31
N ASN A 57 7.11 2.13 1.33
CA ASN A 57 6.21 0.98 1.43
C ASN A 57 5.09 1.04 0.38
N GLN A 58 4.55 2.21 0.09
CA GLN A 58 3.54 2.41 -0.95
C GLN A 58 4.12 2.12 -2.34
N ILE A 59 5.33 2.59 -2.64
CA ILE A 59 6.03 2.27 -3.89
C ILE A 59 6.20 0.75 -4.04
N LYS A 60 6.69 0.08 -3.00
CA LYS A 60 6.84 -1.39 -3.02
C LYS A 60 5.50 -2.12 -3.22
N ALA A 61 4.46 -1.67 -2.53
CA ALA A 61 3.13 -2.27 -2.64
C ALA A 61 2.57 -2.10 -4.05
N GLY A 62 2.58 -0.87 -4.61
CA GLY A 62 2.11 -0.60 -5.97
C GLY A 62 2.91 -1.37 -7.03
N THR A 63 4.24 -1.45 -6.86
CA THR A 63 5.11 -2.25 -7.75
C THR A 63 4.75 -3.71 -7.73
N SER A 64 4.57 -4.28 -6.53
CA SER A 64 4.23 -5.70 -6.38
C SER A 64 2.85 -6.01 -6.95
N ASP A 65 1.89 -5.12 -6.77
CA ASP A 65 0.54 -5.26 -7.28
C ASP A 65 0.50 -5.18 -8.81
N PHE A 66 1.21 -4.23 -9.40
CA PHE A 66 1.34 -4.14 -10.85
C PHE A 66 2.06 -5.37 -11.44
N ALA A 67 3.16 -5.82 -10.85
CA ALA A 67 3.88 -7.02 -11.28
C ALA A 67 3.02 -8.29 -11.14
N ALA A 68 2.19 -8.37 -10.09
CA ALA A 68 1.22 -9.46 -9.92
C ALA A 68 0.16 -9.43 -11.02
N THR A 69 -0.35 -8.24 -11.39
CA THR A 69 -1.30 -8.06 -12.49
C THR A 69 -0.72 -8.55 -13.83
N LEU A 70 0.52 -8.19 -14.14
CA LEU A 70 1.19 -8.67 -15.38
C LEU A 70 1.40 -10.19 -15.38
N SER A 71 1.77 -10.75 -14.23
CA SER A 71 1.89 -12.20 -14.06
C SER A 71 0.56 -12.92 -14.16
N PHE A 72 -0.51 -12.33 -13.64
CA PHE A 72 -1.88 -12.81 -13.77
C PHE A 72 -2.34 -12.80 -15.24
N ALA A 73 -2.11 -11.71 -15.98
CA ALA A 73 -2.44 -11.60 -17.39
C ALA A 73 -1.73 -12.71 -18.21
N ARG A 74 -0.43 -12.88 -18.00
CA ARG A 74 0.35 -13.96 -18.64
C ARG A 74 -0.20 -15.36 -18.35
N SER A 75 -0.52 -15.62 -17.08
CA SER A 75 -1.06 -16.92 -16.66
C SER A 75 -2.40 -17.21 -17.31
N ASN A 76 -3.27 -16.21 -17.44
CA ASN A 76 -4.55 -16.35 -18.11
C ASN A 76 -4.39 -16.53 -19.63
N ALA A 77 -3.43 -15.85 -20.26
CA ALA A 77 -3.14 -16.05 -21.68
C ALA A 77 -2.75 -17.49 -21.99
N ILE A 78 -1.86 -18.07 -21.19
CA ILE A 78 -1.44 -19.47 -21.32
C ILE A 78 -2.60 -20.43 -21.01
N ALA A 79 -3.31 -20.22 -19.90
CA ALA A 79 -4.37 -21.13 -19.47
C ALA A 79 -5.57 -21.16 -20.43
N ARG A 80 -5.87 -20.03 -21.07
CA ARG A 80 -6.98 -19.90 -22.03
C ARG A 80 -6.55 -20.11 -23.47
N ALA A 81 -5.25 -20.27 -23.72
CA ALA A 81 -4.65 -20.40 -25.05
C ALA A 81 -5.05 -19.25 -26.01
N THR A 82 -5.17 -18.03 -25.48
CA THR A 82 -5.61 -16.81 -26.21
C THR A 82 -4.80 -15.60 -25.78
N THR A 83 -4.92 -14.50 -26.50
CA THR A 83 -4.27 -13.24 -26.15
C THR A 83 -4.95 -12.61 -24.94
N VAL A 84 -4.16 -12.12 -23.97
CA VAL A 84 -4.63 -11.31 -22.85
C VAL A 84 -3.88 -9.99 -22.88
N ILE A 85 -4.62 -8.89 -22.78
CA ILE A 85 -4.08 -7.55 -22.85
C ILE A 85 -4.24 -6.86 -21.48
N VAL A 86 -3.22 -6.13 -21.07
CA VAL A 86 -3.27 -5.17 -19.99
C VAL A 86 -3.15 -3.79 -20.60
N CYS A 87 -4.07 -2.89 -20.31
CA CYS A 87 -4.05 -1.53 -20.83
C CYS A 87 -4.29 -0.49 -19.74
N ALA A 88 -3.74 0.69 -19.93
CA ALA A 88 -4.08 1.85 -19.12
C ALA A 88 -5.56 2.22 -19.31
N SER A 89 -6.30 2.40 -18.22
CA SER A 89 -7.73 2.64 -18.24
C SER A 89 -8.19 3.39 -17.00
N SER A 90 -8.73 4.57 -17.17
CA SER A 90 -9.34 5.35 -16.08
C SER A 90 -10.80 4.94 -15.80
N SER A 91 -11.47 4.31 -16.76
CA SER A 91 -12.87 3.88 -16.65
C SER A 91 -13.05 2.42 -16.23
N GLY A 92 -11.99 1.60 -16.39
CA GLY A 92 -12.03 0.17 -16.14
C GLY A 92 -12.73 -0.68 -17.20
N ASN A 93 -13.25 -0.09 -18.28
CA ASN A 93 -13.99 -0.79 -19.32
C ASN A 93 -13.55 -0.45 -20.75
N THR A 94 -12.64 0.49 -20.93
CA THR A 94 -12.08 0.90 -22.22
C THR A 94 -10.59 1.16 -22.10
N CYS A 95 -9.87 1.06 -23.22
CA CYS A 95 -8.44 1.34 -23.34
C CYS A 95 -8.18 2.54 -24.26
N PRO A 96 -8.48 3.78 -23.85
CA PRO A 96 -8.26 4.94 -24.71
C PRO A 96 -6.78 5.14 -24.98
N ALA A 97 -6.44 5.54 -26.20
CA ALA A 97 -5.06 5.93 -26.54
C ALA A 97 -4.64 7.15 -25.68
N GLY A 98 -3.44 7.11 -25.13
CA GLY A 98 -2.92 8.20 -24.29
C GLY A 98 -3.41 8.20 -22.84
N SER A 99 -4.12 7.17 -22.38
CA SER A 99 -4.42 6.99 -20.96
C SER A 99 -3.12 6.80 -20.16
N ALA A 100 -3.05 7.45 -19.01
CA ALA A 100 -1.95 7.26 -18.09
C ALA A 100 -2.15 5.97 -17.27
N TRP A 101 -1.09 5.21 -17.07
CA TRP A 101 -1.10 4.00 -16.23
C TRP A 101 -1.43 4.32 -14.76
N ALA A 102 -1.10 5.53 -14.31
CA ALA A 102 -1.42 6.00 -12.97
C ALA A 102 -2.94 6.17 -12.73
N ASP A 103 -3.73 6.37 -13.80
CA ASP A 103 -5.19 6.49 -13.69
C ASP A 103 -5.90 5.14 -13.51
N GLY A 104 -5.16 4.05 -13.56
CA GLY A 104 -5.64 2.68 -13.42
C GLY A 104 -5.39 1.84 -14.66
N TRP A 105 -5.72 0.55 -14.57
CA TRP A 105 -5.54 -0.39 -15.67
C TRP A 105 -6.60 -1.49 -15.68
N LEU A 106 -6.80 -2.04 -16.86
CA LEU A 106 -7.72 -3.12 -17.15
C LEU A 106 -6.96 -4.32 -17.71
N VAL A 107 -7.29 -5.53 -17.26
CA VAL A 107 -6.85 -6.79 -17.83
C VAL A 107 -8.04 -7.45 -18.51
N PHE A 108 -7.90 -7.81 -19.77
CA PHE A 108 -8.98 -8.46 -20.53
C PHE A 108 -8.47 -9.53 -21.49
N VAL A 109 -9.34 -10.47 -21.82
CA VAL A 109 -9.11 -11.48 -22.85
C VAL A 109 -9.48 -10.87 -24.19
N ASP A 110 -8.55 -10.88 -25.15
CA ASP A 110 -8.83 -10.46 -26.53
C ASP A 110 -9.17 -11.70 -27.37
N ALA A 111 -10.41 -12.18 -27.25
CA ALA A 111 -10.83 -13.42 -27.87
C ALA A 111 -11.02 -13.30 -29.40
N ASN A 112 -11.36 -12.12 -29.87
CA ASN A 112 -11.60 -11.84 -31.29
C ASN A 112 -10.41 -11.13 -31.98
N ASN A 113 -9.32 -10.86 -31.24
CA ASN A 113 -8.11 -10.16 -31.69
C ASN A 113 -8.36 -8.75 -32.25
N ASN A 114 -9.34 -8.02 -31.66
CA ASN A 114 -9.62 -6.64 -32.04
C ASN A 114 -8.81 -5.61 -31.23
N GLY A 115 -8.13 -6.06 -30.18
CA GLY A 115 -7.33 -5.22 -29.28
C GLY A 115 -8.15 -4.29 -28.39
N GLN A 116 -9.44 -4.53 -28.25
CA GLN A 116 -10.37 -3.74 -27.42
C GLN A 116 -11.11 -4.65 -26.45
N PRO A 117 -11.43 -4.16 -25.24
CA PRO A 117 -12.22 -4.96 -24.31
C PRO A 117 -13.70 -4.99 -24.75
N ASP A 118 -14.23 -6.18 -24.89
CA ASP A 118 -15.65 -6.42 -25.18
C ASP A 118 -16.39 -6.91 -23.92
N ASN A 119 -17.73 -6.91 -23.96
CA ASN A 119 -18.54 -7.37 -22.83
C ASN A 119 -18.22 -8.82 -22.45
N GLY A 120 -17.80 -9.04 -21.21
CA GLY A 120 -17.49 -10.36 -20.67
C GLY A 120 -16.04 -10.81 -20.90
N GLU A 121 -15.19 -10.00 -21.51
CA GLU A 121 -13.74 -10.25 -21.68
C GLU A 121 -12.91 -9.73 -20.49
N GLU A 122 -13.46 -8.87 -19.66
CA GLU A 122 -12.80 -8.29 -18.51
C GLU A 122 -12.42 -9.35 -17.48
N LEU A 123 -11.15 -9.37 -17.06
CA LEU A 123 -10.64 -10.27 -16.04
C LEU A 123 -10.37 -9.55 -14.72
N GLN A 124 -9.81 -8.37 -14.79
CA GLN A 124 -9.44 -7.58 -13.62
C GLN A 124 -9.40 -6.09 -13.96
N VAL A 125 -9.90 -5.28 -13.04
CA VAL A 125 -9.82 -3.82 -13.09
C VAL A 125 -9.06 -3.33 -11.87
N HIS A 126 -8.11 -2.43 -12.08
CA HIS A 126 -7.42 -1.72 -11.01
C HIS A 126 -7.75 -0.23 -11.10
N GLY A 127 -8.10 0.35 -9.96
CA GLY A 127 -8.37 1.78 -9.86
C GLY A 127 -7.11 2.64 -9.94
N PRO A 128 -7.27 3.96 -9.89
CA PRO A 128 -6.15 4.89 -9.95
C PRO A 128 -5.20 4.74 -8.76
N LEU A 129 -3.93 5.04 -8.99
CA LEU A 129 -2.97 5.24 -7.92
C LEU A 129 -3.28 6.53 -7.17
N ASP A 130 -2.72 6.69 -5.97
CA ASP A 130 -2.78 7.97 -5.28
C ASP A 130 -2.21 9.10 -6.17
N SER A 131 -2.81 10.28 -6.13
CA SER A 131 -2.52 11.42 -7.03
C SER A 131 -1.08 11.92 -7.02
N ASN A 132 -0.30 11.48 -6.03
CA ASN A 132 1.12 11.84 -5.90
C ASN A 132 2.07 10.77 -6.46
N TYR A 133 1.53 9.68 -7.02
CA TYR A 133 2.32 8.61 -7.62
C TYR A 133 2.12 8.62 -9.14
N SER A 134 3.18 8.34 -9.87
CA SER A 134 3.12 8.15 -11.32
C SER A 134 3.57 6.75 -11.68
N LEU A 135 2.93 6.19 -12.70
CA LEU A 135 3.34 4.95 -13.34
C LEU A 135 3.42 5.22 -14.84
N ALA A 136 4.62 5.14 -15.39
CA ALA A 136 4.88 5.40 -16.79
C ALA A 136 5.55 4.20 -17.44
N GLU A 137 5.25 3.98 -18.71
CA GLU A 137 5.93 2.99 -19.55
C GLU A 137 6.95 3.71 -20.45
N GLU A 138 8.16 3.17 -20.55
CA GLU A 138 9.32 3.82 -21.20
C GLU A 138 9.07 4.17 -22.67
N ALA A 139 8.38 3.31 -23.41
CA ALA A 139 8.04 3.56 -24.82
C ALA A 139 6.70 4.31 -24.99
N SER A 140 6.08 4.79 -23.91
CA SER A 140 4.79 5.47 -23.91
C SER A 140 3.64 4.64 -24.50
N ASN A 141 3.72 3.31 -24.42
CA ASN A 141 2.66 2.42 -24.82
C ASN A 141 1.57 2.36 -23.75
N ALA A 142 0.32 2.54 -24.17
CA ALA A 142 -0.81 2.45 -23.26
C ALA A 142 -1.30 1.00 -23.06
N ARG A 143 -0.61 -0.01 -23.58
CA ARG A 143 -0.97 -1.43 -23.47
C ARG A 143 0.21 -2.36 -23.59
N ILE A 144 0.08 -3.56 -23.03
CA ILE A 144 0.97 -4.69 -23.18
C ILE A 144 0.14 -5.96 -23.46
N SER A 145 0.57 -6.76 -24.44
CA SER A 145 -0.14 -7.97 -24.85
C SER A 145 0.65 -9.21 -24.48
N PHE A 146 -0.02 -10.20 -23.91
CA PHE A 146 0.53 -11.53 -23.65
C PHE A 146 -0.07 -12.54 -24.61
N SER A 147 0.76 -13.23 -25.37
CA SER A 147 0.33 -14.26 -26.30
C SER A 147 -0.08 -15.54 -25.58
N SER A 148 -0.80 -16.42 -26.30
CA SER A 148 -1.19 -17.77 -25.82
C SER A 148 -0.02 -18.65 -25.38
N LEU A 149 1.19 -18.37 -25.85
CA LEU A 149 2.43 -19.05 -25.45
C LEU A 149 3.14 -18.37 -24.27
N GLY A 150 2.57 -17.28 -23.76
CA GLY A 150 3.08 -16.50 -22.63
C GLY A 150 4.20 -15.53 -22.99
N GLY A 151 4.50 -15.32 -24.27
CA GLY A 151 5.37 -14.25 -24.74
C GLY A 151 4.67 -12.90 -24.69
N ALA A 152 5.43 -11.82 -24.58
CA ALA A 152 4.91 -10.44 -24.54
C ALA A 152 5.82 -9.48 -25.30
N ASP A 153 5.31 -8.28 -25.56
CA ASP A 153 6.14 -7.16 -25.97
C ASP A 153 7.06 -6.76 -24.81
N GLN A 154 8.33 -6.48 -25.13
CA GLN A 154 9.25 -6.01 -24.09
C GLN A 154 8.82 -4.62 -23.66
N SER A 155 8.68 -4.44 -22.36
CA SER A 155 8.26 -3.16 -21.76
C SER A 155 8.92 -2.96 -20.40
N THR A 156 9.18 -1.70 -20.07
CA THR A 156 9.67 -1.28 -18.76
C THR A 156 8.74 -0.21 -18.23
N PHE A 157 8.25 -0.42 -17.02
CA PHE A 157 7.39 0.51 -16.30
C PHE A 157 8.16 1.08 -15.12
N THR A 158 8.03 2.38 -14.91
CA THR A 158 8.64 3.07 -13.77
C THR A 158 7.55 3.65 -12.89
N LEU A 159 7.56 3.24 -11.63
CA LEU A 159 6.68 3.76 -10.58
C LEU A 159 7.46 4.77 -9.73
N CYS A 160 7.02 6.01 -9.73
CA CYS A 160 7.59 7.08 -8.93
C CYS A 160 6.64 7.53 -7.82
N GLY A 161 7.22 7.92 -6.70
CA GLY A 161 6.50 8.52 -5.57
C GLY A 161 6.34 10.03 -5.69
N PRO A 162 5.82 10.69 -4.63
CA PRO A 162 5.69 12.13 -4.55
C PRO A 162 7.00 12.86 -4.82
N SER A 163 6.91 14.11 -5.31
CA SER A 163 8.07 14.98 -5.52
C SER A 163 8.99 15.02 -4.30
N GLY A 164 10.28 14.78 -4.50
CA GLY A 164 11.27 14.62 -3.44
C GLY A 164 11.34 13.21 -2.81
N ALA A 165 10.60 12.24 -3.32
CA ALA A 165 10.86 10.84 -3.01
C ALA A 165 12.20 10.41 -3.64
N THR A 166 13.08 9.82 -2.84
CA THR A 166 14.41 9.39 -3.31
C THR A 166 14.39 7.99 -3.91
N LYS A 167 13.23 7.34 -3.95
CA LYS A 167 13.06 5.97 -4.42
C LYS A 167 11.96 5.87 -5.44
N GLY A 168 12.23 5.13 -6.48
CA GLY A 168 11.26 4.63 -7.43
C GLY A 168 11.40 3.12 -7.57
N SER A 169 10.64 2.56 -8.47
CA SER A 169 10.68 1.13 -8.74
C SER A 169 10.40 0.87 -10.21
N THR A 170 11.08 -0.12 -10.76
CA THR A 170 10.86 -0.54 -12.13
C THR A 170 10.21 -1.92 -12.19
N VAL A 171 9.30 -2.09 -13.14
CA VAL A 171 8.73 -3.39 -13.50
C VAL A 171 9.05 -3.64 -14.97
N SER A 172 9.88 -4.63 -15.25
CA SER A 172 10.25 -5.01 -16.61
C SER A 172 9.56 -6.29 -17.04
N VAL A 173 9.12 -6.33 -18.30
CA VAL A 173 8.59 -7.51 -18.97
C VAL A 173 9.49 -7.84 -20.14
N THR A 174 9.93 -9.09 -20.19
CA THR A 174 10.77 -9.59 -21.29
C THR A 174 9.91 -10.15 -22.44
N THR A 175 10.50 -10.35 -23.60
CA THR A 175 9.83 -10.97 -24.75
C THR A 175 9.28 -12.39 -24.47
N THR A 176 9.83 -13.07 -23.45
CA THR A 176 9.28 -14.35 -22.96
C THR A 176 8.11 -14.15 -21.98
N GLY A 177 7.65 -12.92 -21.76
CA GLY A 177 6.58 -12.55 -20.83
C GLY A 177 6.96 -12.68 -19.36
N ARG A 178 8.26 -12.82 -19.03
CA ARG A 178 8.70 -12.87 -17.64
C ARG A 178 8.71 -11.48 -17.06
N THR A 179 7.97 -11.29 -15.97
CA THR A 179 7.92 -10.04 -15.20
C THR A 179 8.98 -10.05 -14.12
N ARG A 180 9.70 -8.93 -13.97
CA ARG A 180 10.66 -8.68 -12.90
C ARG A 180 10.35 -7.32 -12.29
N ALA A 181 10.23 -7.25 -10.99
CA ALA A 181 10.12 -6.02 -10.22
C ALA A 181 11.44 -5.74 -9.51
N ASP A 182 11.93 -4.52 -9.60
CA ASP A 182 13.16 -4.08 -8.96
C ASP A 182 12.93 -2.72 -8.29
N VAL A 183 13.24 -2.62 -7.00
CA VAL A 183 13.15 -1.38 -6.23
C VAL A 183 14.53 -0.76 -6.20
N GLN A 184 14.71 0.34 -6.89
CA GLN A 184 15.98 1.04 -7.01
C GLN A 184 15.91 2.42 -6.35
N ASP A 185 17.07 2.92 -5.96
CA ASP A 185 17.24 4.35 -5.69
C ASP A 185 17.31 5.04 -7.07
N LEU A 186 16.16 5.54 -7.51
CA LEU A 186 16.11 6.33 -8.74
C LEU A 186 16.61 7.72 -8.42
N SER A 187 17.50 8.25 -9.27
CA SER A 187 17.87 9.68 -9.23
C SER A 187 16.62 10.50 -9.60
N ASP A 188 16.55 11.74 -9.13
CA ASP A 188 15.44 12.67 -9.45
C ASP A 188 15.17 12.79 -10.95
N THR A 189 16.17 12.51 -11.79
CA THR A 189 16.08 12.53 -13.26
C THR A 189 15.23 11.41 -13.85
N ASP A 190 15.11 10.27 -13.18
CA ASP A 190 14.36 9.11 -13.71
C ASP A 190 12.85 9.23 -13.40
N CYS A 191 12.47 10.10 -12.47
CA CYS A 191 11.09 10.32 -12.07
C CYS A 191 10.49 11.64 -12.61
N ASP A 192 11.29 12.51 -13.19
CA ASP A 192 10.85 13.83 -13.73
C ASP A 192 10.45 13.78 -15.22
N THR A 193 10.55 12.63 -15.87
CA THR A 193 10.03 12.46 -17.23
C THR A 193 8.56 12.07 -17.20
N PRO A 194 7.66 12.91 -17.75
CA PRO A 194 6.24 12.62 -17.86
C PRO A 194 5.96 11.43 -18.78
#